data_dfa46319d09553e2f6102370fb2aeedf
#
_entry.id   dfa46319d09553e2f6102370fb2aeedf
#
_cell.length_a   1.000
_cell.length_b   1.000
_cell.length_c   1.000
_cell.angle_alpha   90.00
_cell.angle_beta   90.00
_cell.angle_gamma   90.00
#
_symmetry.space_group_name_H-M   'P 1'
#
loop_
_entity.id
_entity.type
_entity.pdbx_description
1 polymer ?
#
loop_
_entity_poly.entity_id
_entity_poly.type
_entity_poly.pdbx_seq_one_letter_code
_entity_poly.pdbx_strand_id
1 'polypeptide(L)'
;MAGLVNRSQHAPPRRRFKAVLEICGVLAIILSLGALVLAQSSSKSLPYQALVLTAAIPLPGVHGRFDHFAFDSAEPGRLFLAALGNDSLEIINLTGGARVHTITELGHPQGVVFASGLNKIFVASRDHQKLYIYDGAAYRLITAIDYHGDVDNLRYDAAAKRVYVDYGDGEKAAIGMVDATTNQRLADEYKTGSHAESFQLAETGPEMYVNLPQQSQIAVINRVTQAISRWPVTWKENFPMALDEADRRVFVGFRIPPRFAVFDMSSGKMVGALPCAADTDDLYYDSELKRIYVAGGQGFISVFQMKDPDHYELIANVPSGLGGRTAGYPRQPGKKGGPPHLFVAIPDRTGHGAEILSYVPVPSE
;
A
#
# COMPACT_ATOMS: atom_id res chain seq x y z
N MET A 1 13.95 -65.49 -63.11
CA MET A 1 14.57 -66.72 -62.59
C MET A 1 14.13 -66.80 -61.16
N ALA A 2 13.17 -67.65 -60.88
CA ALA A 2 13.27 -68.98 -60.31
C ALA A 2 13.90 -68.95 -58.94
N GLY A 3 13.29 -69.43 -57.88
CA GLY A 3 12.31 -70.44 -57.64
C GLY A 3 12.05 -70.55 -56.14
N LEU A 4 10.85 -70.93 -55.86
CA LEU A 4 10.43 -72.17 -55.22
C LEU A 4 10.77 -72.38 -53.69
N VAL A 5 9.75 -72.30 -52.92
CA VAL A 5 9.04 -73.37 -52.16
C VAL A 5 9.75 -73.94 -50.88
N ASN A 6 9.19 -73.86 -49.67
CA ASN A 6 8.53 -75.05 -49.14
C ASN A 6 7.70 -74.72 -47.81
N ARG A 7 6.60 -75.42 -47.69
CA ARG A 7 5.66 -75.48 -46.57
C ARG A 7 6.19 -76.39 -45.45
N SER A 8 5.90 -76.09 -44.19
CA SER A 8 5.46 -77.21 -43.30
C SER A 8 4.58 -76.62 -42.19
N GLN A 9 3.42 -77.29 -42.02
CA GLN A 9 2.41 -77.10 -41.00
C GLN A 9 2.89 -77.68 -39.66
N HIS A 10 2.62 -77.04 -38.55
CA HIS A 10 2.32 -77.75 -37.30
C HIS A 10 1.34 -77.01 -36.43
N ALA A 11 0.36 -77.72 -35.89
CA ALA A 11 -0.76 -77.26 -35.07
C ALA A 11 -0.36 -76.99 -33.60
N PRO A 12 -1.17 -76.21 -32.82
CA PRO A 12 -0.77 -75.66 -31.52
C PRO A 12 -1.19 -76.59 -30.35
N PRO A 13 -0.50 -76.51 -29.21
CA PRO A 13 -0.97 -77.13 -27.97
C PRO A 13 -1.80 -76.18 -27.13
N ARG A 14 -2.95 -76.66 -26.67
CA ARG A 14 -3.89 -76.08 -25.75
C ARG A 14 -3.28 -75.93 -24.31
N ARG A 15 -2.57 -74.88 -23.98
CA ARG A 15 -2.11 -74.66 -22.58
C ARG A 15 -1.87 -73.15 -22.25
N ARG A 16 -2.59 -72.22 -22.80
CA ARG A 16 -2.43 -70.79 -22.48
C ARG A 16 -3.68 -70.05 -21.95
N PHE A 17 -4.77 -70.74 -21.66
CA PHE A 17 -6.01 -70.09 -21.20
C PHE A 17 -6.18 -69.92 -19.70
N LYS A 18 -5.43 -70.64 -18.85
CA LYS A 18 -5.54 -70.52 -17.39
C LYS A 18 -4.68 -69.39 -16.79
N ALA A 19 -3.55 -69.06 -17.40
CA ALA A 19 -2.65 -68.00 -16.90
C ALA A 19 -3.15 -66.57 -17.15
N VAL A 20 -4.03 -66.36 -18.15
CA VAL A 20 -4.56 -65.03 -18.48
C VAL A 20 -5.68 -64.59 -17.50
N LEU A 21 -6.44 -65.54 -16.93
CA LEU A 21 -7.52 -65.20 -15.97
C LEU A 21 -7.00 -64.83 -14.58
N GLU A 22 -5.87 -65.39 -14.14
CA GLU A 22 -5.25 -65.01 -12.84
C GLU A 22 -4.53 -63.66 -12.90
N ILE A 23 -3.91 -63.30 -14.03
CA ILE A 23 -3.26 -61.99 -14.22
C ILE A 23 -4.29 -60.86 -14.29
N CYS A 24 -5.46 -61.04 -14.88
CA CYS A 24 -6.52 -60.04 -14.92
C CYS A 24 -7.16 -59.84 -13.54
N GLY A 25 -7.23 -60.83 -12.68
CA GLY A 25 -7.76 -60.69 -11.31
C GLY A 25 -6.82 -59.90 -10.40
N VAL A 26 -5.52 -60.10 -10.51
CA VAL A 26 -4.53 -59.37 -9.73
C VAL A 26 -4.39 -57.92 -10.19
N LEU A 27 -4.47 -57.64 -11.50
CA LEU A 27 -4.46 -56.26 -12.02
C LEU A 27 -5.74 -55.48 -11.60
N ALA A 28 -6.89 -56.11 -11.52
CA ALA A 28 -8.12 -55.46 -11.08
C ALA A 28 -8.08 -55.10 -9.58
N ILE A 29 -7.44 -55.93 -8.73
CA ILE A 29 -7.26 -55.65 -7.31
C ILE A 29 -6.21 -54.54 -7.09
N ILE A 30 -5.14 -54.48 -7.87
CA ILE A 30 -4.12 -53.43 -7.80
C ILE A 30 -4.68 -52.08 -8.28
N LEU A 31 -5.54 -52.07 -9.30
CA LEU A 31 -6.21 -50.84 -9.76
C LEU A 31 -7.27 -50.34 -8.80
N SER A 32 -7.97 -51.23 -8.07
CA SER A 32 -8.94 -50.82 -7.04
C SER A 32 -8.28 -50.31 -5.77
N LEU A 33 -7.13 -50.85 -5.37
CA LEU A 33 -6.33 -50.31 -4.26
C LEU A 33 -5.61 -49.01 -4.64
N GLY A 34 -5.18 -48.85 -5.89
CA GLY A 34 -4.62 -47.61 -6.41
C GLY A 34 -5.64 -46.48 -6.48
N ALA A 35 -6.90 -46.78 -6.82
CA ALA A 35 -7.99 -45.80 -6.85
C ALA A 35 -8.44 -45.37 -5.43
N LEU A 36 -8.31 -46.27 -4.42
CA LEU A 36 -8.63 -45.92 -3.03
C LEU A 36 -7.54 -45.07 -2.35
N VAL A 37 -6.29 -45.15 -2.82
CA VAL A 37 -5.18 -44.34 -2.32
C VAL A 37 -5.17 -42.92 -2.99
N LEU A 38 -5.75 -42.79 -4.20
CA LEU A 38 -5.90 -41.51 -4.87
C LEU A 38 -7.12 -40.70 -4.41
N ALA A 39 -8.01 -41.28 -3.62
CA ALA A 39 -9.20 -40.61 -3.06
C ALA A 39 -8.93 -39.95 -1.69
N GLN A 40 -7.74 -40.10 -1.12
CA GLN A 40 -7.22 -39.21 -0.10
C GLN A 40 -6.53 -38.00 -0.76
N SER A 41 -7.26 -37.26 -1.61
CA SER A 41 -6.88 -35.88 -1.88
C SER A 41 -6.98 -35.15 -0.54
N SER A 42 -5.82 -34.99 0.10
CA SER A 42 -5.65 -33.96 1.13
C SER A 42 -6.34 -32.70 0.57
N SER A 43 -7.40 -32.28 1.21
CA SER A 43 -7.87 -30.90 1.06
C SER A 43 -6.69 -30.04 1.45
N LYS A 44 -5.83 -29.69 0.46
CA LYS A 44 -4.89 -28.58 0.65
C LYS A 44 -5.78 -27.40 0.96
N SER A 45 -5.84 -27.01 2.22
CA SER A 45 -6.35 -25.71 2.58
C SER A 45 -5.72 -24.73 1.60
N LEU A 46 -6.52 -23.93 0.93
CA LEU A 46 -6.01 -22.87 0.08
C LEU A 46 -4.98 -22.09 0.92
N PRO A 47 -3.83 -21.74 0.35
CA PRO A 47 -2.84 -21.00 1.10
C PRO A 47 -3.53 -19.77 1.69
N TYR A 48 -3.30 -19.49 2.97
CA TYR A 48 -3.85 -18.35 3.67
C TYR A 48 -3.62 -17.08 2.87
N GLN A 49 -4.71 -16.38 2.53
CA GLN A 49 -4.68 -15.12 1.80
C GLN A 49 -4.80 -13.97 2.79
N ALA A 50 -3.70 -13.28 3.05
CA ALA A 50 -3.70 -12.13 3.97
C ALA A 50 -4.57 -10.96 3.48
N LEU A 51 -4.67 -10.81 2.16
CA LEU A 51 -5.49 -9.80 1.46
C LEU A 51 -6.22 -10.48 0.30
N VAL A 52 -7.49 -10.13 0.10
CA VAL A 52 -8.31 -10.57 -1.04
C VAL A 52 -8.64 -9.37 -1.91
N LEU A 53 -8.31 -9.44 -3.21
CA LEU A 53 -8.72 -8.45 -4.20
C LEU A 53 -10.24 -8.51 -4.39
N THR A 54 -10.93 -7.41 -4.14
CA THR A 54 -12.40 -7.34 -4.21
C THR A 54 -12.90 -6.46 -5.34
N ALA A 55 -12.09 -5.50 -5.81
CA ALA A 55 -12.46 -4.64 -6.94
C ALA A 55 -11.21 -4.09 -7.65
N ALA A 56 -11.40 -3.80 -8.92
CA ALA A 56 -10.50 -2.97 -9.72
C ALA A 56 -11.33 -1.82 -10.30
N ILE A 57 -10.91 -0.58 -10.04
CA ILE A 57 -11.58 0.62 -10.50
C ILE A 57 -10.74 1.21 -11.63
N PRO A 58 -11.19 1.13 -12.89
CA PRO A 58 -10.42 1.63 -14.02
C PRO A 58 -10.37 3.16 -14.03
N LEU A 59 -9.22 3.70 -14.43
CA LEU A 59 -8.96 5.13 -14.60
C LEU A 59 -8.63 5.45 -16.07
N PRO A 60 -9.60 5.36 -16.98
CA PRO A 60 -9.34 5.56 -18.40
C PRO A 60 -8.81 6.98 -18.66
N GLY A 61 -7.74 7.07 -19.48
CA GLY A 61 -7.12 8.34 -19.86
C GLY A 61 -6.23 8.96 -18.78
N VAL A 62 -5.98 8.26 -17.66
CA VAL A 62 -5.01 8.68 -16.65
C VAL A 62 -3.67 8.01 -16.94
N HIS A 63 -2.60 8.79 -16.94
CA HIS A 63 -1.26 8.33 -17.33
C HIS A 63 -0.21 8.69 -16.27
N GLY A 64 0.94 8.03 -16.37
CA GLY A 64 2.08 8.30 -15.49
C GLY A 64 1.89 7.75 -14.07
N ARG A 65 2.74 8.20 -13.16
CA ARG A 65 2.73 7.72 -11.77
C ARG A 65 1.68 8.44 -10.94
N PHE A 66 1.25 7.77 -9.89
CA PHE A 66 0.44 8.30 -8.80
C PHE A 66 1.32 8.68 -7.61
N ASP A 67 0.75 9.48 -6.69
CA ASP A 67 1.46 9.84 -5.47
C ASP A 67 0.62 9.54 -4.22
N HIS A 68 -0.23 10.42 -3.73
CA HIS A 68 -0.92 10.18 -2.46
C HIS A 68 -2.44 10.03 -2.60
N PHE A 69 -3.02 9.35 -1.59
CA PHE A 69 -4.47 9.23 -1.42
C PHE A 69 -4.98 10.08 -0.25
N ALA A 70 -6.21 10.58 -0.39
CA ALA A 70 -7.03 11.02 0.72
C ALA A 70 -8.42 10.39 0.64
N PHE A 71 -9.13 10.36 1.77
CA PHE A 71 -10.44 9.73 1.87
C PHE A 71 -11.44 10.65 2.55
N ASP A 72 -12.65 10.65 2.01
CA ASP A 72 -13.85 11.10 2.69
C ASP A 72 -14.64 9.86 3.11
N SER A 73 -14.66 9.58 4.39
CA SER A 73 -15.38 8.43 4.94
C SER A 73 -16.86 8.69 5.21
N ALA A 74 -17.38 9.88 4.86
CA ALA A 74 -18.82 10.12 4.87
C ALA A 74 -19.49 9.30 3.76
N GLU A 75 -20.73 8.87 3.98
CA GLU A 75 -21.49 8.15 2.97
C GLU A 75 -22.11 9.08 1.90
N PRO A 76 -21.98 8.78 0.59
CA PRO A 76 -21.13 7.75 0.00
C PRO A 76 -19.64 8.13 0.08
N GLY A 77 -18.80 7.16 0.43
CA GLY A 77 -17.35 7.39 0.56
C GLY A 77 -16.70 7.85 -0.74
N ARG A 78 -15.74 8.76 -0.63
CA ARG A 78 -14.92 9.24 -1.76
C ARG A 78 -13.45 9.02 -1.51
N LEU A 79 -12.74 8.76 -2.60
CA LEU A 79 -11.29 8.67 -2.63
C LEU A 79 -10.78 9.80 -3.54
N PHE A 80 -9.74 10.48 -3.10
CA PHE A 80 -9.01 11.49 -3.83
C PHE A 80 -7.61 10.95 -4.12
N LEU A 81 -7.20 10.92 -5.39
CA LEU A 81 -5.92 10.38 -5.81
C LEU A 81 -5.13 11.44 -6.57
N ALA A 82 -3.97 11.79 -6.05
CA ALA A 82 -3.01 12.63 -6.75
C ALA A 82 -2.38 11.84 -7.90
N ALA A 83 -2.82 12.12 -9.12
CA ALA A 83 -2.28 11.55 -10.34
C ALA A 83 -1.14 12.43 -10.86
N LEU A 84 0.01 12.37 -10.17
CA LEU A 84 1.17 13.24 -10.40
C LEU A 84 1.58 13.27 -11.87
N GLY A 85 1.74 12.10 -12.49
CA GLY A 85 2.16 12.00 -13.89
C GLY A 85 1.08 12.39 -14.91
N ASN A 86 -0.16 12.59 -14.46
CA ASN A 86 -1.31 13.04 -15.27
C ASN A 86 -1.67 14.50 -15.00
N ASP A 87 -0.95 15.17 -14.13
CA ASP A 87 -1.19 16.56 -13.75
C ASP A 87 -2.61 16.82 -13.23
N SER A 88 -3.18 15.85 -12.47
CA SER A 88 -4.57 15.88 -12.06
C SER A 88 -4.81 15.29 -10.67
N LEU A 89 -5.94 15.67 -10.08
CA LEU A 89 -6.54 15.00 -8.93
C LEU A 89 -7.78 14.24 -9.39
N GLU A 90 -7.80 12.93 -9.21
CA GLU A 90 -8.90 12.06 -9.56
C GLU A 90 -9.83 11.86 -8.34
N ILE A 91 -11.13 12.11 -8.50
CA ILE A 91 -12.13 11.91 -7.47
C ILE A 91 -12.99 10.69 -7.81
N ILE A 92 -12.94 9.69 -6.94
CA ILE A 92 -13.58 8.40 -7.12
C ILE A 92 -14.69 8.22 -6.08
N ASN A 93 -15.88 7.85 -6.52
CA ASN A 93 -16.95 7.39 -5.65
C ASN A 93 -16.73 5.91 -5.33
N LEU A 94 -16.51 5.59 -4.07
CA LEU A 94 -16.21 4.23 -3.63
C LEU A 94 -17.42 3.30 -3.67
N THR A 95 -18.63 3.82 -3.48
CA THR A 95 -19.87 3.01 -3.57
C THR A 95 -20.14 2.56 -5.00
N GLY A 96 -19.94 3.45 -5.96
CA GLY A 96 -20.13 3.16 -7.38
C GLY A 96 -18.92 2.56 -8.07
N GLY A 97 -17.75 2.55 -7.42
CA GLY A 97 -16.50 2.08 -8.02
C GLY A 97 -16.12 2.83 -9.30
N ALA A 98 -16.33 4.15 -9.36
CA ALA A 98 -16.13 4.93 -10.56
C ALA A 98 -15.57 6.33 -10.28
N ARG A 99 -14.74 6.83 -11.21
CA ARG A 99 -14.31 8.22 -11.22
C ARG A 99 -15.51 9.13 -11.49
N VAL A 100 -15.71 10.13 -10.63
CA VAL A 100 -16.84 11.07 -10.71
C VAL A 100 -16.40 12.48 -11.10
N HIS A 101 -15.14 12.82 -10.89
CA HIS A 101 -14.60 14.14 -11.26
C HIS A 101 -13.08 14.08 -11.42
N THR A 102 -12.51 15.02 -12.17
CA THR A 102 -11.09 15.25 -12.33
C THR A 102 -10.82 16.75 -12.23
N ILE A 103 -9.85 17.13 -11.39
CA ILE A 103 -9.28 18.49 -11.37
C ILE A 103 -7.95 18.43 -12.10
N THR A 104 -7.77 19.24 -13.13
CA THR A 104 -6.58 19.26 -14.00
C THR A 104 -5.71 20.49 -13.76
N GLU A 105 -4.52 20.51 -14.41
CA GLU A 105 -3.59 21.65 -14.40
C GLU A 105 -3.08 21.96 -12.99
N LEU A 106 -2.69 20.91 -12.25
CA LEU A 106 -2.28 21.02 -10.85
C LEU A 106 -0.76 21.17 -10.68
N GLY A 107 0.05 21.03 -11.74
CA GLY A 107 1.51 21.16 -11.67
C GLY A 107 2.14 20.04 -10.85
N HIS A 108 2.00 18.80 -11.29
CA HIS A 108 2.48 17.60 -10.60
C HIS A 108 1.98 17.52 -9.14
N PRO A 109 0.67 17.21 -8.92
CA PRO A 109 0.10 17.09 -7.58
C PRO A 109 0.70 15.90 -6.84
N GLN A 110 1.09 16.11 -5.58
CA GLN A 110 1.69 15.12 -4.69
C GLN A 110 0.78 14.83 -3.51
N GLY A 111 0.97 15.50 -2.40
CA GLY A 111 0.16 15.33 -1.20
C GLY A 111 -1.29 15.77 -1.41
N VAL A 112 -2.21 15.02 -0.82
CA VAL A 112 -3.62 15.38 -0.74
C VAL A 112 -4.19 15.06 0.62
N VAL A 113 -5.01 15.95 1.19
CA VAL A 113 -5.82 15.67 2.39
C VAL A 113 -7.23 16.22 2.24
N PHE A 114 -8.17 15.54 2.85
CA PHE A 114 -9.57 15.98 2.91
C PHE A 114 -9.96 16.33 4.34
N ALA A 115 -10.28 17.59 4.57
CA ALA A 115 -10.78 18.08 5.85
C ALA A 115 -12.31 17.89 5.91
N SER A 116 -12.77 16.70 6.32
CA SER A 116 -14.18 16.27 6.26
C SER A 116 -15.12 17.24 6.99
N GLY A 117 -14.76 17.69 8.19
CA GLY A 117 -15.56 18.64 8.98
C GLY A 117 -15.67 20.04 8.38
N LEU A 118 -14.85 20.39 7.39
CA LEU A 118 -14.83 21.66 6.67
C LEU A 118 -15.21 21.49 5.19
N ASN A 119 -15.36 20.26 4.73
CA ASN A 119 -15.60 19.90 3.34
C ASN A 119 -14.63 20.59 2.37
N LYS A 120 -13.32 20.47 2.67
CA LYS A 120 -12.26 21.08 1.86
C LYS A 120 -11.22 20.04 1.46
N ILE A 121 -10.74 20.16 0.22
CA ILE A 121 -9.64 19.35 -0.33
C ILE A 121 -8.41 20.25 -0.39
N PHE A 122 -7.29 19.79 0.15
CA PHE A 122 -5.99 20.45 0.08
C PHE A 122 -5.09 19.59 -0.81
N VAL A 123 -4.44 20.22 -1.80
CA VAL A 123 -3.60 19.53 -2.78
C VAL A 123 -2.25 20.25 -2.86
N ALA A 124 -1.18 19.53 -2.59
CA ALA A 124 0.19 19.98 -2.77
C ALA A 124 0.55 19.94 -4.25
N SER A 125 1.12 21.00 -4.77
CA SER A 125 1.57 21.12 -6.14
C SER A 125 3.07 21.38 -6.18
N ARG A 126 3.80 20.43 -6.73
CA ARG A 126 5.25 20.50 -6.85
C ARG A 126 5.72 21.63 -7.75
N ASP A 127 5.30 21.62 -9.02
CA ASP A 127 5.82 22.53 -10.04
C ASP A 127 5.31 23.96 -9.86
N HIS A 128 4.06 24.10 -9.39
CA HIS A 128 3.50 25.41 -9.08
C HIS A 128 3.97 25.96 -7.74
N GLN A 129 4.60 25.12 -6.89
CA GLN A 129 5.06 25.49 -5.54
C GLN A 129 3.93 26.08 -4.69
N LYS A 130 2.75 25.43 -4.75
CA LYS A 130 1.50 25.90 -4.13
C LYS A 130 0.79 24.81 -3.36
N LEU A 131 0.06 25.24 -2.36
CA LEU A 131 -1.01 24.46 -1.78
C LEU A 131 -2.35 24.98 -2.33
N TYR A 132 -3.05 24.17 -3.11
CA TYR A 132 -4.39 24.47 -3.59
C TYR A 132 -5.43 24.04 -2.60
N ILE A 133 -6.49 24.82 -2.43
CA ILE A 133 -7.61 24.54 -1.54
C ILE A 133 -8.89 24.61 -2.36
N TYR A 134 -9.60 23.47 -2.42
CA TYR A 134 -10.84 23.32 -3.16
C TYR A 134 -12.03 23.09 -2.25
N ASP A 135 -13.21 23.52 -2.69
CA ASP A 135 -14.50 23.10 -2.13
C ASP A 135 -14.72 21.60 -2.38
N GLY A 136 -15.02 20.85 -1.34
CA GLY A 136 -15.14 19.39 -1.41
C GLY A 136 -16.45 18.89 -2.06
N ALA A 137 -17.45 19.75 -2.28
CA ALA A 137 -18.70 19.38 -2.96
C ALA A 137 -18.72 19.82 -4.43
N ALA A 138 -18.33 21.07 -4.68
CA ALA A 138 -18.38 21.67 -6.01
C ALA A 138 -17.06 21.51 -6.78
N TYR A 139 -15.97 21.08 -6.12
CA TYR A 139 -14.62 20.93 -6.67
C TYR A 139 -14.06 22.22 -7.27
N ARG A 140 -14.55 23.37 -6.80
CA ARG A 140 -14.09 24.69 -7.25
C ARG A 140 -12.96 25.18 -6.38
N LEU A 141 -11.96 25.81 -7.01
CA LEU A 141 -10.85 26.45 -6.30
C LEU A 141 -11.40 27.54 -5.37
N ILE A 142 -11.05 27.43 -4.08
CA ILE A 142 -11.30 28.46 -3.08
C ILE A 142 -10.15 29.48 -3.09
N THR A 143 -8.92 28.96 -2.97
CA THR A 143 -7.70 29.77 -2.96
C THR A 143 -6.47 28.89 -3.18
N ALA A 144 -5.32 29.52 -3.40
CA ALA A 144 -4.01 28.88 -3.41
C ALA A 144 -3.06 29.65 -2.51
N ILE A 145 -2.17 28.94 -1.84
CA ILE A 145 -1.12 29.49 -0.96
C ILE A 145 0.23 29.23 -1.61
N ASP A 146 1.02 30.28 -1.80
CA ASP A 146 2.37 30.15 -2.35
C ASP A 146 3.34 29.64 -1.31
N TYR A 147 4.17 28.67 -1.72
CA TYR A 147 5.35 28.18 -1.02
C TYR A 147 6.58 28.37 -1.91
N HIS A 148 7.75 28.55 -1.31
CA HIS A 148 8.98 28.72 -2.08
C HIS A 148 9.77 27.40 -2.09
N GLY A 149 9.40 26.51 -2.98
CA GLY A 149 9.99 25.18 -3.12
C GLY A 149 8.95 24.10 -3.35
N ASP A 150 9.42 22.86 -3.50
CA ASP A 150 8.59 21.67 -3.66
C ASP A 150 7.58 21.56 -2.50
N VAL A 151 6.30 21.38 -2.79
CA VAL A 151 5.24 21.17 -1.80
C VAL A 151 4.78 19.73 -1.97
N ASP A 152 4.98 18.92 -0.95
CA ASP A 152 4.77 17.49 -1.04
C ASP A 152 3.78 16.96 0.00
N ASN A 153 4.24 16.35 1.04
CA ASN A 153 3.40 15.63 1.98
C ASN A 153 2.48 16.55 2.81
N LEU A 154 1.26 16.09 3.01
CA LEU A 154 0.26 16.79 3.80
C LEU A 154 -0.27 15.91 4.92
N ARG A 155 -0.54 16.50 6.10
CA ARG A 155 -1.31 15.85 7.18
C ARG A 155 -2.34 16.81 7.73
N TYR A 156 -3.54 16.31 7.98
CA TYR A 156 -4.62 17.09 8.57
C TYR A 156 -4.85 16.70 10.03
N ASP A 157 -4.70 17.68 10.92
CA ASP A 157 -5.10 17.59 12.32
C ASP A 157 -6.52 18.11 12.45
N ALA A 158 -7.48 17.20 12.59
CA ALA A 158 -8.89 17.54 12.67
C ALA A 158 -9.27 18.25 13.98
N ALA A 159 -8.55 17.96 15.07
CA ALA A 159 -8.79 18.58 16.38
C ALA A 159 -8.34 20.05 16.36
N ALA A 160 -7.16 20.33 15.83
CA ALA A 160 -6.62 21.67 15.71
C ALA A 160 -7.14 22.41 14.46
N LYS A 161 -7.81 21.72 13.53
CA LYS A 161 -8.21 22.23 12.21
C LYS A 161 -7.02 22.82 11.45
N ARG A 162 -5.90 22.10 11.44
CA ARG A 162 -4.65 22.51 10.80
C ARG A 162 -4.22 21.52 9.75
N VAL A 163 -3.74 22.02 8.61
CA VAL A 163 -3.01 21.23 7.63
C VAL A 163 -1.54 21.49 7.80
N TYR A 164 -0.77 20.45 8.06
CA TYR A 164 0.68 20.46 8.06
C TYR A 164 1.15 20.19 6.64
N VAL A 165 2.12 20.98 6.19
CA VAL A 165 2.55 21.03 4.78
C VAL A 165 4.05 20.91 4.74
N ASP A 166 4.56 19.80 4.24
CA ASP A 166 5.99 19.69 3.92
C ASP A 166 6.31 20.48 2.65
N TYR A 167 7.41 21.23 2.68
CA TYR A 167 7.84 22.00 1.54
C TYR A 167 9.33 22.34 1.57
N GLY A 168 9.87 22.57 0.37
CA GLY A 168 11.22 23.08 0.17
C GLY A 168 12.31 22.03 0.25
N ASP A 169 13.54 22.47 -0.03
CA ASP A 169 14.73 21.64 -0.06
C ASP A 169 15.88 22.25 0.77
N GLY A 170 16.80 21.38 1.21
CA GLY A 170 18.00 21.75 1.95
C GLY A 170 17.64 22.56 3.19
N GLU A 171 18.40 23.64 3.45
CA GLU A 171 18.21 24.50 4.63
C GLU A 171 16.86 25.23 4.67
N LYS A 172 16.18 25.34 3.52
CA LYS A 172 14.87 25.99 3.41
C LYS A 172 13.72 25.02 3.67
N ALA A 173 14.00 23.71 3.73
CA ALA A 173 13.00 22.70 3.95
C ALA A 173 12.36 22.84 5.33
N ALA A 174 11.04 22.78 5.37
CA ALA A 174 10.27 22.92 6.60
C ALA A 174 8.90 22.24 6.48
N ILE A 175 8.30 21.95 7.62
CA ILE A 175 6.87 21.63 7.72
C ILE A 175 6.17 22.89 8.23
N GLY A 176 5.43 23.55 7.35
CA GLY A 176 4.58 24.70 7.66
C GLY A 176 3.17 24.28 8.08
N MET A 177 2.36 25.25 8.44
CA MET A 177 0.98 25.01 8.85
C MET A 177 0.01 25.97 8.17
N VAL A 178 -1.19 25.47 7.88
CA VAL A 178 -2.33 26.25 7.38
C VAL A 178 -3.51 26.07 8.31
N ASP A 179 -4.13 27.15 8.74
CA ASP A 179 -5.45 27.10 9.37
C ASP A 179 -6.48 26.71 8.32
N ALA A 180 -7.04 25.51 8.45
CA ALA A 180 -7.98 24.95 7.47
C ALA A 180 -9.33 25.66 7.48
N THR A 181 -9.67 26.41 8.54
CA THR A 181 -10.92 27.17 8.62
C THR A 181 -10.80 28.47 7.82
N THR A 182 -9.71 29.21 8.04
CA THR A 182 -9.49 30.55 7.42
C THR A 182 -8.75 30.48 6.09
N ASN A 183 -8.11 29.34 5.76
CA ASN A 183 -7.22 29.12 4.62
C ASN A 183 -5.98 30.02 4.67
N GLN A 184 -5.51 30.38 5.85
CA GLN A 184 -4.34 31.23 6.04
C GLN A 184 -3.13 30.40 6.45
N ARG A 185 -1.98 30.65 5.82
CA ARG A 185 -0.70 30.11 6.27
C ARG A 185 -0.37 30.72 7.63
N LEU A 186 0.03 29.89 8.59
CA LEU A 186 0.51 30.32 9.89
C LEU A 186 1.99 30.73 9.80
N ALA A 187 2.41 31.60 10.69
CA ALA A 187 3.80 32.09 10.71
C ALA A 187 4.80 31.05 11.23
N ASP A 188 4.32 30.14 12.10
CA ASP A 188 5.16 29.10 12.68
C ASP A 188 5.43 27.98 11.68
N GLU A 189 6.65 27.44 11.71
CA GLU A 189 7.09 26.32 10.89
C GLU A 189 8.17 25.51 11.60
N TYR A 190 8.33 24.24 11.24
CA TYR A 190 9.34 23.35 11.81
C TYR A 190 10.43 23.09 10.77
N LYS A 191 11.63 23.66 10.99
CA LYS A 191 12.77 23.49 10.09
C LYS A 191 13.27 22.06 10.14
N THR A 192 13.24 21.36 9.01
CA THR A 192 13.69 19.98 8.86
C THR A 192 15.16 19.89 8.43
N GLY A 193 15.61 20.87 7.64
CA GLY A 193 16.97 20.93 7.11
C GLY A 193 17.21 20.02 5.91
N SER A 194 16.20 19.29 5.46
CA SER A 194 16.12 18.61 4.18
C SER A 194 14.66 18.27 3.91
N HIS A 195 14.32 18.00 2.66
CA HIS A 195 13.00 17.56 2.25
C HIS A 195 12.54 16.35 3.05
N ALA A 196 11.27 16.35 3.47
CA ALA A 196 10.67 15.25 4.20
C ALA A 196 9.85 14.38 3.24
N GLU A 197 10.11 13.08 3.20
CA GLU A 197 9.40 12.14 2.31
C GLU A 197 8.13 11.58 2.93
N SER A 198 8.02 11.59 4.25
CA SER A 198 6.82 11.23 4.99
C SER A 198 6.92 11.77 6.41
N PHE A 199 5.78 12.14 6.96
CA PHE A 199 5.69 12.45 8.39
C PHE A 199 4.35 12.01 8.97
N GLN A 200 4.33 11.76 10.28
CA GLN A 200 3.11 11.39 11.00
C GLN A 200 2.97 12.24 12.26
N LEU A 201 1.76 12.68 12.53
CA LEU A 201 1.40 13.37 13.76
C LEU A 201 0.97 12.33 14.79
N ALA A 202 1.55 12.34 15.99
CA ALA A 202 1.02 11.57 17.09
C ALA A 202 -0.38 12.08 17.46
N GLU A 203 -1.31 11.16 17.69
CA GLU A 203 -2.69 11.45 18.10
C GLU A 203 -2.78 11.72 19.59
N THR A 204 -1.96 11.03 20.40
CA THR A 204 -1.99 11.10 21.86
C THR A 204 -0.94 12.02 22.46
N GLY A 205 -0.03 12.57 21.65
CA GLY A 205 1.08 13.41 22.11
C GLY A 205 1.39 14.59 21.19
N PRO A 206 2.33 15.44 21.59
CA PRO A 206 2.76 16.58 20.79
C PRO A 206 3.77 16.19 19.70
N GLU A 207 4.20 14.94 19.62
CA GLU A 207 5.27 14.52 18.72
C GLU A 207 4.79 14.47 17.28
N MET A 208 5.68 14.82 16.37
CA MET A 208 5.61 14.60 14.93
C MET A 208 6.87 13.86 14.51
N TYR A 209 6.72 12.73 13.86
CA TYR A 209 7.81 11.90 13.35
C TYR A 209 7.98 12.17 11.86
N VAL A 210 9.22 12.44 11.43
CA VAL A 210 9.52 12.91 10.07
C VAL A 210 10.67 12.11 9.47
N ASN A 211 10.45 11.48 8.34
CA ASN A 211 11.51 10.82 7.56
C ASN A 211 12.32 11.84 6.76
N LEU A 212 13.63 11.85 6.96
CA LEU A 212 14.59 12.71 6.29
C LEU A 212 15.62 11.86 5.53
N PRO A 213 15.28 11.33 4.34
CA PRO A 213 16.10 10.32 3.66
C PRO A 213 17.45 10.87 3.20
N GLN A 214 17.54 12.13 2.79
CA GLN A 214 18.81 12.75 2.40
C GLN A 214 19.80 12.85 3.57
N GLN A 215 19.30 12.92 4.80
CA GLN A 215 20.11 12.94 6.03
C GLN A 215 20.25 11.53 6.65
N SER A 216 19.57 10.52 6.12
CA SER A 216 19.46 9.17 6.72
C SER A 216 19.05 9.25 8.20
N GLN A 217 17.95 9.95 8.48
CA GLN A 217 17.45 10.21 9.83
C GLN A 217 15.93 10.15 9.89
N ILE A 218 15.44 9.91 11.10
CA ILE A 218 14.07 10.23 11.50
C ILE A 218 14.18 11.41 12.48
N ALA A 219 13.54 12.52 12.18
CA ALA A 219 13.40 13.62 13.14
C ALA A 219 12.13 13.40 13.97
N VAL A 220 12.24 13.67 15.27
CA VAL A 220 11.09 13.71 16.19
C VAL A 220 10.96 15.15 16.68
N ILE A 221 9.88 15.78 16.30
CA ILE A 221 9.62 17.19 16.56
C ILE A 221 8.49 17.31 17.58
N ASN A 222 8.73 17.99 18.69
CA ASN A 222 7.67 18.34 19.62
C ASN A 222 6.94 19.58 19.08
N ARG A 223 5.68 19.42 18.72
CA ARG A 223 4.86 20.47 18.08
C ARG A 223 4.54 21.66 19.00
N VAL A 224 4.72 21.50 20.34
CA VAL A 224 4.47 22.56 21.33
C VAL A 224 5.73 23.33 21.66
N THR A 225 6.83 22.61 21.94
CA THR A 225 8.11 23.23 22.36
C THR A 225 9.02 23.54 21.21
N GLN A 226 8.72 23.02 20.02
CA GLN A 226 9.56 23.06 18.80
C GLN A 226 10.93 22.35 18.95
N ALA A 227 11.12 21.60 20.02
CA ALA A 227 12.32 20.81 20.23
C ALA A 227 12.39 19.68 19.18
N ILE A 228 13.58 19.47 18.62
CA ILE A 228 13.84 18.44 17.60
C ILE A 228 14.91 17.50 18.13
N SER A 229 14.59 16.21 18.16
CA SER A 229 15.57 15.13 18.29
C SER A 229 15.70 14.36 16.98
N ARG A 230 16.82 13.68 16.76
CA ARG A 230 17.13 13.02 15.50
C ARG A 230 17.65 11.61 15.77
N TRP A 231 17.05 10.63 15.09
CA TRP A 231 17.45 9.23 15.15
C TRP A 231 18.19 8.86 13.86
N PRO A 232 19.46 8.49 13.91
CA PRO A 232 20.15 8.01 12.73
C PRO A 232 19.57 6.66 12.29
N VAL A 233 19.41 6.48 10.98
CA VAL A 233 18.95 5.21 10.40
C VAL A 233 20.06 4.54 9.59
N THR A 234 20.03 3.22 9.55
CA THR A 234 21.10 2.42 8.95
C THR A 234 21.05 2.38 7.43
N TRP A 235 19.84 2.40 6.88
CA TRP A 235 19.61 2.26 5.44
C TRP A 235 19.19 3.58 4.81
N LYS A 236 19.18 3.61 3.47
CA LYS A 236 18.86 4.80 2.71
C LYS A 236 17.40 4.80 2.22
N GLU A 237 16.92 6.01 1.91
CA GLU A 237 15.57 6.19 1.37
C GLU A 237 14.49 5.64 2.30
N ASN A 238 14.45 6.19 3.52
CA ASN A 238 13.37 6.00 4.48
C ASN A 238 12.17 6.85 4.03
N PHE A 239 11.26 6.22 3.29
CA PHE A 239 10.13 6.90 2.65
C PHE A 239 8.83 6.73 3.46
N PRO A 240 8.10 5.61 3.43
CA PRO A 240 6.84 5.52 4.16
C PRO A 240 7.03 5.36 5.66
N MET A 241 6.02 5.83 6.41
CA MET A 241 5.98 5.74 7.87
C MET A 241 4.56 5.53 8.37
N ALA A 242 4.40 4.72 9.42
CA ALA A 242 3.20 4.64 10.22
C ALA A 242 3.53 4.54 11.72
N LEU A 243 2.55 4.85 12.58
CA LEU A 243 2.71 4.82 14.02
C LEU A 243 1.81 3.74 14.65
N ASP A 244 2.33 3.05 15.64
CA ASP A 244 1.57 2.34 16.67
C ASP A 244 1.86 2.99 18.01
N GLU A 245 1.02 3.94 18.39
CA GLU A 245 1.19 4.69 19.65
C GLU A 245 0.88 3.85 20.88
N ALA A 246 -0.02 2.86 20.74
CA ALA A 246 -0.39 1.98 21.85
C ALA A 246 0.80 1.12 22.30
N ASP A 247 1.53 0.54 21.36
CA ASP A 247 2.70 -0.29 21.62
C ASP A 247 4.03 0.50 21.45
N ARG A 248 3.92 1.83 21.23
CA ARG A 248 5.03 2.79 21.11
C ARG A 248 6.04 2.40 20.02
N ARG A 249 5.57 2.14 18.79
CA ARG A 249 6.40 1.76 17.65
C ARG A 249 6.22 2.71 16.47
N VAL A 250 7.33 3.00 15.80
CA VAL A 250 7.38 3.68 14.51
C VAL A 250 7.77 2.65 13.46
N PHE A 251 6.93 2.50 12.45
CA PHE A 251 7.14 1.64 11.30
C PHE A 251 7.68 2.45 10.13
N VAL A 252 8.76 1.99 9.49
CA VAL A 252 9.41 2.70 8.40
C VAL A 252 9.75 1.74 7.27
N GLY A 253 9.45 2.13 6.05
CA GLY A 253 9.90 1.45 4.84
C GLY A 253 11.17 2.09 4.29
N PHE A 254 12.15 1.26 3.89
CA PHE A 254 13.38 1.67 3.24
C PHE A 254 13.45 1.09 1.82
N ARG A 255 14.01 1.85 0.89
CA ARG A 255 14.18 1.37 -0.49
C ARG A 255 15.56 0.76 -0.76
N ILE A 256 16.61 1.16 -0.05
CA ILE A 256 17.99 0.73 -0.29
C ILE A 256 18.67 0.26 1.00
N PRO A 257 18.81 -1.07 1.19
CA PRO A 257 18.05 -2.13 0.52
C PRO A 257 16.58 -2.12 0.94
N PRO A 258 15.67 -2.79 0.19
CA PRO A 258 14.26 -2.84 0.55
C PRO A 258 14.06 -3.51 1.92
N ARG A 259 13.57 -2.74 2.91
CA ARG A 259 13.36 -3.18 4.29
C ARG A 259 12.14 -2.51 4.90
N PHE A 260 11.40 -3.29 5.65
CA PHE A 260 10.50 -2.82 6.70
C PHE A 260 11.28 -2.83 8.01
N ALA A 261 11.25 -1.74 8.76
CA ALA A 261 11.90 -1.62 10.05
C ALA A 261 10.99 -1.03 11.10
N VAL A 262 11.25 -1.39 12.35
CA VAL A 262 10.50 -1.00 13.53
C VAL A 262 11.42 -0.29 14.50
N PHE A 263 11.00 0.87 14.98
CA PHE A 263 11.74 1.68 15.95
C PHE A 263 10.92 1.85 17.23
N ASP A 264 11.58 1.82 18.36
CA ASP A 264 10.99 2.15 19.66
C ASP A 264 10.87 3.67 19.82
N MET A 265 9.67 4.18 20.09
CA MET A 265 9.40 5.61 20.21
C MET A 265 10.13 6.31 21.35
N SER A 266 10.52 5.57 22.40
CA SER A 266 11.16 6.16 23.57
C SER A 266 12.64 6.37 23.37
N SER A 267 13.30 5.41 22.70
CA SER A 267 14.76 5.37 22.56
C SER A 267 15.24 5.73 21.16
N GLY A 268 14.37 5.68 20.15
CA GLY A 268 14.74 5.82 18.74
C GLY A 268 15.56 4.65 18.20
N LYS A 269 15.66 3.55 18.95
CA LYS A 269 16.44 2.37 18.54
C LYS A 269 15.59 1.47 17.64
N MET A 270 16.21 0.94 16.61
CA MET A 270 15.59 -0.10 15.79
C MET A 270 15.51 -1.41 16.59
N VAL A 271 14.31 -1.97 16.71
CA VAL A 271 14.01 -3.20 17.43
C VAL A 271 13.83 -4.40 16.51
N GLY A 272 13.50 -4.17 15.24
CA GLY A 272 13.33 -5.24 14.26
C GLY A 272 13.39 -4.73 12.82
N ALA A 273 13.72 -5.63 11.90
CA ALA A 273 13.66 -5.36 10.47
C ALA A 273 13.53 -6.63 9.65
N LEU A 274 12.76 -6.55 8.56
CA LEU A 274 12.50 -7.65 7.63
C LEU A 274 12.60 -7.16 6.17
N PRO A 275 12.90 -8.04 5.20
CA PRO A 275 12.77 -7.70 3.79
C PRO A 275 11.34 -7.33 3.44
N CYS A 276 11.15 -6.38 2.53
CA CYS A 276 9.84 -6.01 1.99
C CYS A 276 9.89 -5.84 0.47
N ALA A 277 8.73 -5.56 -0.14
CA ALA A 277 8.65 -5.19 -1.53
C ALA A 277 9.51 -3.94 -1.83
N ALA A 278 10.18 -3.95 -2.97
CA ALA A 278 11.05 -2.84 -3.37
C ALA A 278 10.23 -1.65 -3.89
N ASP A 279 10.86 -0.47 -3.91
CA ASP A 279 10.25 0.79 -4.36
C ASP A 279 8.99 1.13 -3.57
N THR A 280 9.06 1.05 -2.22
CA THR A 280 7.92 1.36 -1.34
C THR A 280 7.75 2.88 -1.16
N ASP A 281 6.49 3.33 -1.16
CA ASP A 281 6.08 4.72 -0.93
C ASP A 281 5.04 4.84 0.18
N ASP A 282 4.22 3.81 0.36
CA ASP A 282 3.17 3.80 1.37
C ASP A 282 3.24 2.57 2.28
N LEU A 283 2.99 2.81 3.56
CA LEU A 283 2.96 1.84 4.63
C LEU A 283 1.82 2.16 5.59
N TYR A 284 1.02 1.16 5.96
CA TYR A 284 -0.10 1.30 6.87
C TYR A 284 -0.08 0.25 7.96
N TYR A 285 -0.52 0.66 9.16
CA TYR A 285 -0.72 -0.22 10.30
C TYR A 285 -2.20 -0.39 10.61
N ASP A 286 -2.64 -1.64 10.63
CA ASP A 286 -3.95 -2.07 11.08
C ASP A 286 -3.86 -2.53 12.53
N SER A 287 -4.34 -1.71 13.44
CA SER A 287 -4.28 -1.98 14.89
C SER A 287 -5.24 -3.08 15.33
N GLU A 288 -6.31 -3.37 14.58
CA GLU A 288 -7.27 -4.44 14.91
C GLU A 288 -6.70 -5.81 14.57
N LEU A 289 -6.11 -5.95 13.38
CA LEU A 289 -5.47 -7.18 12.94
C LEU A 289 -4.00 -7.29 13.36
N LYS A 290 -3.43 -6.24 13.94
CA LYS A 290 -1.99 -6.14 14.27
C LYS A 290 -1.13 -6.42 13.04
N ARG A 291 -1.45 -5.79 11.90
CA ARG A 291 -0.79 -5.99 10.62
C ARG A 291 -0.20 -4.74 10.04
N ILE A 292 0.88 -4.90 9.32
CA ILE A 292 1.51 -3.83 8.56
C ILE A 292 1.46 -4.19 7.07
N TYR A 293 0.98 -3.26 6.25
CA TYR A 293 0.92 -3.37 4.80
C TYR A 293 1.94 -2.42 4.18
N VAL A 294 2.85 -2.95 3.37
CA VAL A 294 3.88 -2.16 2.69
C VAL A 294 3.67 -2.32 1.18
N ALA A 295 3.18 -1.27 0.53
CA ALA A 295 3.00 -1.25 -0.92
C ALA A 295 4.33 -0.95 -1.61
N GLY A 296 4.67 -1.72 -2.65
CA GLY A 296 5.92 -1.57 -3.39
C GLY A 296 5.74 -1.57 -4.89
N GLY A 297 6.44 -0.66 -5.57
CA GLY A 297 6.43 -0.50 -7.02
C GLY A 297 6.93 -1.73 -7.79
N GLN A 298 7.57 -2.67 -7.08
CA GLN A 298 7.90 -4.00 -7.61
C GLN A 298 6.67 -4.82 -8.02
N GLY A 299 5.47 -4.43 -7.57
CA GLY A 299 4.21 -5.09 -7.90
C GLY A 299 3.69 -6.03 -6.81
N PHE A 300 4.08 -5.80 -5.56
CA PHE A 300 3.64 -6.57 -4.40
C PHE A 300 3.29 -5.67 -3.23
N ILE A 301 2.38 -6.17 -2.40
CA ILE A 301 2.11 -5.68 -1.05
C ILE A 301 2.73 -6.68 -0.09
N SER A 302 3.76 -6.28 0.66
CA SER A 302 4.27 -7.11 1.76
C SER A 302 3.38 -6.94 2.98
N VAL A 303 2.90 -8.05 3.52
CA VAL A 303 2.02 -8.09 4.70
C VAL A 303 2.77 -8.70 5.87
N PHE A 304 2.92 -7.91 6.92
CA PHE A 304 3.58 -8.36 8.15
C PHE A 304 2.55 -8.54 9.27
N GLN A 305 2.71 -9.60 10.04
CA GLN A 305 1.97 -9.85 11.28
C GLN A 305 2.84 -9.45 12.46
N MET A 306 2.36 -8.55 13.26
CA MET A 306 2.92 -8.26 14.58
C MET A 306 2.52 -9.37 15.55
N LYS A 307 3.47 -10.06 16.15
CA LYS A 307 3.26 -11.08 17.18
C LYS A 307 3.23 -10.44 18.56
N ASP A 308 4.14 -9.54 18.78
CA ASP A 308 4.24 -8.63 19.91
C ASP A 308 5.00 -7.36 19.47
N PRO A 309 5.17 -6.33 20.31
CA PRO A 309 5.80 -5.08 19.90
C PRO A 309 7.22 -5.19 19.34
N ASP A 310 7.93 -6.28 19.63
CA ASP A 310 9.33 -6.48 19.20
C ASP A 310 9.49 -7.58 18.14
N HIS A 311 8.43 -8.37 17.86
CA HIS A 311 8.50 -9.49 16.93
C HIS A 311 7.47 -9.43 15.81
N TYR A 312 7.96 -9.49 14.58
CA TYR A 312 7.18 -9.36 13.34
C TYR A 312 7.51 -10.51 12.39
N GLU A 313 6.53 -10.92 11.61
CA GLU A 313 6.67 -11.99 10.62
C GLU A 313 6.11 -11.53 9.28
N LEU A 314 6.84 -11.76 8.18
CA LEU A 314 6.31 -11.59 6.83
C LEU A 314 5.39 -12.78 6.53
N ILE A 315 4.08 -12.55 6.49
CA ILE A 315 3.07 -13.60 6.28
C ILE A 315 2.65 -13.75 4.82
N ALA A 316 2.80 -12.71 4.00
CA ALA A 316 2.50 -12.76 2.58
C ALA A 316 3.21 -11.64 1.79
N ASN A 317 3.47 -11.92 0.50
CA ASN A 317 3.65 -10.92 -0.55
C ASN A 317 2.48 -11.08 -1.51
N VAL A 318 1.53 -10.16 -1.45
CA VAL A 318 0.30 -10.20 -2.24
C VAL A 318 0.54 -9.47 -3.56
N PRO A 319 0.32 -10.10 -4.72
CA PRO A 319 0.45 -9.42 -6.01
C PRO A 319 -0.45 -8.19 -6.10
N SER A 320 0.09 -7.10 -6.63
CA SER A 320 -0.65 -5.88 -6.97
C SER A 320 -0.48 -5.53 -8.45
N GLY A 321 0.52 -4.77 -8.81
CA GLY A 321 0.85 -4.40 -10.17
C GLY A 321 2.13 -3.56 -10.21
N LEU A 322 2.87 -3.61 -11.31
CA LEU A 322 4.10 -2.86 -11.48
C LEU A 322 3.86 -1.35 -11.32
N GLY A 323 4.63 -0.72 -10.43
CA GLY A 323 4.49 0.69 -10.08
C GLY A 323 3.43 0.97 -9.01
N GLY A 324 2.75 -0.06 -8.48
CA GLY A 324 1.76 0.03 -7.42
C GLY A 324 2.38 0.27 -6.04
N ARG A 325 2.99 1.40 -5.84
CA ARG A 325 3.62 1.83 -4.59
C ARG A 325 2.79 2.82 -3.79
N THR A 326 1.90 3.53 -4.49
CA THR A 326 0.94 4.47 -3.90
C THR A 326 -0.26 3.69 -3.39
N ALA A 327 -0.52 3.77 -2.11
CA ALA A 327 -1.60 3.05 -1.44
C ALA A 327 -2.38 3.97 -0.50
N GLY A 328 -3.53 3.48 -0.02
CA GLY A 328 -4.36 4.16 0.96
C GLY A 328 -5.13 3.16 1.81
N TYR A 329 -5.14 3.38 3.11
CA TYR A 329 -5.86 2.56 4.07
C TYR A 329 -6.69 3.46 4.99
N PRO A 330 -7.95 3.76 4.60
CA PRO A 330 -8.80 4.61 5.42
C PRO A 330 -9.14 3.92 6.73
N ARG A 331 -8.67 4.48 7.82
CA ARG A 331 -9.13 4.08 9.16
C ARG A 331 -10.60 4.46 9.29
N GLN A 332 -11.46 3.49 9.53
CA GLN A 332 -12.85 3.74 9.92
C GLN A 332 -13.02 3.37 11.40
N PRO A 333 -12.79 4.28 12.34
CA PRO A 333 -13.07 3.98 13.74
C PRO A 333 -14.58 3.83 13.93
N GLY A 334 -15.00 2.60 14.21
CA GLY A 334 -16.32 2.33 14.83
C GLY A 334 -17.54 2.42 13.91
N LYS A 335 -17.42 2.41 12.59
CA LYS A 335 -18.59 2.36 11.71
C LYS A 335 -19.06 0.93 11.42
N LYS A 336 -20.40 0.74 11.48
CA LYS A 336 -21.13 -0.44 11.01
C LYS A 336 -21.09 -0.54 9.47
N GLY A 337 -19.94 -0.73 8.89
CA GLY A 337 -19.81 -0.82 7.44
C GLY A 337 -18.57 -1.58 7.06
N GLY A 338 -18.67 -2.85 6.73
CA GLY A 338 -17.68 -3.69 6.10
C GLY A 338 -16.25 -3.67 6.66
N PRO A 339 -15.41 -4.63 6.29
CA PRO A 339 -14.00 -4.60 6.64
C PRO A 339 -13.31 -3.39 5.98
N PRO A 340 -12.23 -2.86 6.59
CA PRO A 340 -11.44 -1.80 5.97
C PRO A 340 -10.85 -2.28 4.64
N HIS A 341 -10.67 -1.38 3.69
CA HIS A 341 -10.08 -1.69 2.40
C HIS A 341 -8.70 -1.06 2.27
N LEU A 342 -7.74 -1.82 1.75
CA LEU A 342 -6.47 -1.30 1.27
C LEU A 342 -6.60 -1.01 -0.23
N PHE A 343 -6.45 0.25 -0.62
CA PHE A 343 -6.44 0.68 -2.00
C PHE A 343 -5.01 0.82 -2.50
N VAL A 344 -4.75 0.40 -3.74
CA VAL A 344 -3.43 0.54 -4.39
C VAL A 344 -3.64 1.10 -5.79
N ALA A 345 -3.00 2.22 -6.11
CA ALA A 345 -3.05 2.80 -7.45
C ALA A 345 -1.99 2.16 -8.35
N ILE A 346 -2.44 1.61 -9.45
CA ILE A 346 -1.60 0.96 -10.46
C ILE A 346 -1.50 1.85 -11.69
N PRO A 347 -0.31 2.40 -12.01
CA PRO A 347 -0.12 3.18 -13.21
C PRO A 347 -0.15 2.29 -14.46
N ASP A 348 -0.59 2.84 -15.58
CA ASP A 348 -0.50 2.16 -16.87
C ASP A 348 0.96 2.02 -17.30
N ARG A 349 1.53 0.83 -17.14
CA ARG A 349 2.88 0.47 -17.59
C ARG A 349 2.87 -0.64 -18.64
N THR A 350 1.71 -1.23 -18.89
CA THR A 350 1.57 -2.43 -19.74
C THR A 350 0.58 -2.25 -20.86
N GLY A 351 -0.05 -1.08 -21.00
CA GLY A 351 -1.10 -0.80 -21.99
C GLY A 351 -2.47 -1.33 -21.61
N HIS A 352 -2.66 -1.77 -20.36
CA HIS A 352 -3.97 -2.22 -19.84
C HIS A 352 -4.78 -1.09 -19.20
N GLY A 353 -4.22 0.11 -19.12
CA GLY A 353 -4.79 1.27 -18.47
C GLY A 353 -4.43 1.35 -16.99
N ALA A 354 -4.56 2.56 -16.45
CA ALA A 354 -4.39 2.79 -15.01
C ALA A 354 -5.64 2.35 -14.25
N GLU A 355 -5.47 1.89 -13.00
CA GLU A 355 -6.58 1.42 -12.15
C GLU A 355 -6.27 1.58 -10.68
N ILE A 356 -7.30 1.48 -9.83
CA ILE A 356 -7.16 1.36 -8.38
C ILE A 356 -7.65 -0.03 -8.00
N LEU A 357 -6.77 -0.83 -7.39
CA LEU A 357 -7.09 -2.12 -6.82
C LEU A 357 -7.56 -1.95 -5.38
N SER A 358 -8.64 -2.65 -5.01
CA SER A 358 -9.20 -2.65 -3.67
C SER A 358 -9.08 -4.03 -3.04
N TYR A 359 -8.40 -4.11 -1.92
CA TYR A 359 -8.18 -5.35 -1.17
C TYR A 359 -8.86 -5.29 0.19
N VAL A 360 -9.40 -6.43 0.61
CA VAL A 360 -9.93 -6.62 1.96
C VAL A 360 -8.96 -7.50 2.75
N PRO A 361 -8.51 -7.05 3.94
CA PRO A 361 -7.74 -7.90 4.85
C PRO A 361 -8.57 -9.09 5.35
N VAL A 362 -7.93 -10.26 5.37
CA VAL A 362 -8.56 -11.48 5.92
C VAL A 362 -7.94 -11.77 7.29
N PRO A 363 -8.74 -11.87 8.35
CA PRO A 363 -8.25 -12.26 9.68
C PRO A 363 -7.51 -13.60 9.63
N SER A 364 -6.49 -13.79 10.49
CA SER A 364 -5.91 -15.13 10.73
C SER A 364 -6.92 -15.97 11.49
N GLU A 365 -7.05 -17.25 11.13
CA GLU A 365 -7.85 -18.21 11.89
C GLU A 365 -7.28 -18.43 13.29
#